data_c3fd5c27a23428f802a43b295b8ee8d1
#
_entry.id   c3fd5c27a23428f802a43b295b8ee8d1
#
_cell.length_a   1.000
_cell.length_b   1.000
_cell.length_c   1.000
_cell.angle_alpha   90.00
_cell.angle_beta   90.00
_cell.angle_gamma   90.00
#
_symmetry.space_group_name_H-M   'P 1'
#
loop_
_entity.id
_entity.type
_entity.pdbx_description
1 polymer ?
#
loop_
_entity_poly.entity_id
_entity_poly.type
_entity_poly.pdbx_seq_one_letter_code
_entity_poly.pdbx_strand_id
1 'polypeptide(L)' 'DKDVKSGQINVETKNGVVSLGGFVTGEKIKTRAVQVAKGVSGVKSVVDAMYVKPN' A
#
# COMPACT_ATOMS: atom_id res chain seq x y z
N ASP A 1 -15.54 0.90 2.19
CA ASP A 1 -14.83 1.61 3.23
C ASP A 1 -14.43 3.00 2.77
N LYS A 2 -14.59 3.96 3.66
CA LYS A 2 -14.29 5.35 3.36
C LYS A 2 -12.84 5.58 2.96
N ASP A 3 -11.95 4.85 3.58
CA ASP A 3 -10.52 5.05 3.37
C ASP A 3 -10.07 4.66 1.97
N VAL A 4 -10.81 3.77 1.35
CA VAL A 4 -10.50 3.33 -0.01
C VAL A 4 -10.65 4.47 -1.00
N LYS A 5 -11.50 5.44 -0.69
CA LYS A 5 -11.74 6.56 -1.58
C LYS A 5 -10.64 7.60 -1.56
N SER A 6 -9.70 7.48 -0.62
CA SER A 6 -8.59 8.41 -0.49
C SER A 6 -7.51 8.20 -1.55
N GLY A 7 -7.67 7.20 -2.41
CA GLY A 7 -6.70 6.91 -3.45
C GLY A 7 -7.00 5.57 -4.06
N GLN A 8 -6.13 5.15 -4.95
CA GLN A 8 -6.23 3.83 -5.57
C GLN A 8 -4.95 3.07 -5.31
N ILE A 9 -5.09 1.93 -4.68
CA ILE A 9 -3.94 1.09 -4.33
C ILE A 9 -4.09 -0.25 -5.01
N ASN A 10 -3.08 -0.62 -5.79
CA ASN A 10 -3.02 -1.93 -6.41
C ASN A 10 -2.07 -2.79 -5.60
N VAL A 11 -2.51 -3.99 -5.28
CA VAL A 11 -1.73 -4.91 -4.46
C VAL A 11 -1.46 -6.18 -5.27
N GLU A 12 -0.20 -6.55 -5.34
CA GLU A 12 0.20 -7.83 -5.92
C GLU A 12 1.07 -8.57 -4.94
N THR A 13 0.85 -9.87 -4.85
CA THR A 13 1.64 -10.71 -3.96
C THR A 13 2.25 -11.83 -4.79
N LYS A 14 3.56 -11.99 -4.67
CA LYS A 14 4.28 -13.04 -5.38
C LYS A 14 5.44 -13.51 -4.54
N ASN A 15 5.47 -14.80 -4.25
CA ASN A 15 6.55 -15.45 -3.48
C ASN A 15 6.85 -14.74 -2.16
N GLY A 16 5.80 -14.28 -1.47
CA GLY A 16 5.96 -13.61 -0.19
C GLY A 16 6.33 -12.14 -0.30
N VAL A 17 6.44 -11.61 -1.52
CA VAL A 17 6.71 -10.19 -1.74
C VAL A 17 5.40 -9.50 -2.12
N VAL A 18 5.05 -8.48 -1.36
CA VAL A 18 3.86 -7.67 -1.63
C VAL A 18 4.32 -6.40 -2.31
N SER A 19 3.75 -6.12 -3.47
CA SER A 19 4.02 -4.88 -4.20
C SER A 19 2.79 -3.99 -4.14
N LEU A 20 2.98 -2.77 -3.69
CA LEU A 20 1.90 -1.78 -3.58
C LEU A 20 2.15 -0.71 -4.63
N GLY A 21 1.20 -0.54 -5.53
CA GLY A 21 1.29 0.47 -6.57
C GLY A 21 0.08 1.39 -6.55
N GLY A 22 0.12 2.44 -7.37
CA GLY A 22 -0.96 3.38 -7.48
C GLY A 22 -0.67 4.69 -6.78
N PHE A 23 -1.71 5.33 -6.26
CA PHE A 23 -1.53 6.61 -5.59
C PHE A 23 -2.43 6.71 -4.36
N VAL A 24 -1.99 7.57 -3.44
CA VAL A 24 -2.75 7.91 -2.25
C VAL A 24 -2.77 9.43 -2.12
N THR A 25 -3.70 9.93 -1.32
CA THR A 25 -3.84 11.38 -1.16
C THR A 25 -3.13 11.92 0.06
N GLY A 26 -2.40 11.09 0.79
CA GLY A 26 -1.64 11.53 1.95
C GLY A 26 -0.57 10.56 2.37
N GLU A 27 0.49 11.09 2.95
CA GLU A 27 1.61 10.29 3.45
C GLU A 27 1.16 9.26 4.49
N LYS A 28 0.23 9.63 5.34
CA LYS A 28 -0.24 8.74 6.39
C LYS A 28 -0.91 7.51 5.81
N ILE A 29 -1.64 7.68 4.72
CA ILE A 29 -2.31 6.57 4.05
C ILE A 29 -1.28 5.63 3.47
N LYS A 30 -0.25 6.18 2.84
CA LYS A 30 0.83 5.41 2.27
C LYS A 30 1.54 4.59 3.34
N THR A 31 1.93 5.24 4.42
CA THR A 31 2.61 4.58 5.54
C THR A 31 1.75 3.47 6.11
N ARG A 32 0.47 3.74 6.29
CA ARG A 32 -0.44 2.75 6.85
C ARG A 32 -0.59 1.54 5.95
N ALA A 33 -0.69 1.76 4.64
CA ALA A 33 -0.81 0.65 3.69
C ALA A 33 0.42 -0.26 3.77
N VAL A 34 1.60 0.32 3.86
CA VAL A 34 2.84 -0.45 4.00
C VAL A 34 2.85 -1.23 5.31
N GLN A 35 2.44 -0.60 6.40
CA GLN A 35 2.41 -1.27 7.70
C GLN A 35 1.43 -2.44 7.71
N VAL A 36 0.26 -2.26 7.13
CA VAL A 36 -0.74 -3.32 7.06
C VAL A 36 -0.20 -4.49 6.24
N ALA A 37 0.44 -4.19 5.12
CA ALA A 37 1.02 -5.24 4.27
C ALA A 37 2.10 -6.01 5.01
N LYS A 38 2.95 -5.34 5.76
CA LYS A 38 4.01 -5.99 6.52
C LYS A 38 3.47 -6.88 7.63
N GLY A 39 2.29 -6.56 8.14
CA GLY A 39 1.68 -7.32 9.22
C GLY A 39 1.02 -8.61 8.77
N VAL A 40 0.90 -8.84 7.48
CA VAL A 40 0.26 -10.06 6.97
C VAL A 40 1.22 -11.23 7.09
N SER A 41 0.71 -12.33 7.64
CA SER A 41 1.50 -13.53 7.82
C SER A 41 1.98 -14.06 6.47
N GLY A 42 3.25 -14.45 6.40
CA GLY A 42 3.84 -14.99 5.18
C GLY A 42 4.49 -13.96 4.28
N VAL A 43 4.33 -12.68 4.59
CA VAL A 43 4.97 -11.62 3.82
C VAL A 43 6.43 -11.51 4.21
N LYS A 44 7.32 -11.62 3.23
CA LYS A 44 8.76 -11.50 3.45
C LYS A 44 9.25 -10.09 3.27
N SER A 45 8.68 -9.38 2.31
CA SER A 45 9.04 -7.99 2.08
C SER A 45 7.90 -7.26 1.40
N VAL A 46 7.94 -5.94 1.47
CA VAL A 46 6.94 -5.09 0.85
C VAL A 46 7.66 -4.08 -0.03
N VAL A 47 7.23 -4.00 -1.27
CA VAL A 47 7.73 -3.00 -2.22
C VAL A 47 6.70 -1.87 -2.28
N ASP A 48 7.13 -0.68 -1.95
CA ASP A 48 6.28 0.49 -1.96
C ASP A 48 6.52 1.27 -3.25
N ALA A 49 5.62 1.08 -4.20
CA ALA A 49 5.64 1.77 -5.48
C ALA A 49 4.51 2.78 -5.61
N MET A 50 3.92 3.14 -4.48
CA MET A 50 2.86 4.15 -4.47
C MET A 50 3.47 5.55 -4.48
N TYR A 51 2.67 6.50 -4.95
CA TYR A 51 3.07 7.90 -4.84
C TYR A 51 1.95 8.69 -4.16
N VAL A 52 2.34 9.80 -3.57
CA VAL A 52 1.39 10.68 -2.89
C VAL A 52 0.97 11.76 -3.85
N LYS A 53 -0.32 11.82 -4.11
CA LYS A 53 -0.90 12.80 -5.00
C LYS A 53 -1.60 13.86 -4.16
N PRO A 54 -1.22 15.11 -4.28
CA PRO A 54 -1.90 16.17 -3.51
C PRO A 54 -3.34 16.34 -3.95
N ASN A 55 -4.14 16.69 -3.01
CA ASN A 55 -5.54 17.00 -3.27
C ASN A 55 -5.69 18.26 -4.11
#